data_59b5d5697e19b671f6692f5f1c7305e8
#
_entry.id   59b5d5697e19b671f6692f5f1c7305e8
#
_cell.length_a   1.000
_cell.length_b   1.000
_cell.length_c   1.000
_cell.angle_alpha   90.00
_cell.angle_beta   90.00
_cell.angle_gamma   90.00
#
_symmetry.space_group_name_H-M   'P 1'
#
loop_
_entity.id
_entity.type
_entity.pdbx_description
1 polymer ?
#
loop_
_entity_poly.entity_id
_entity_poly.type
_entity_poly.pdbx_seq_one_letter_code
_entity_poly.pdbx_strand_id
1 'polypeptide(L)'
;THECSSAASDVYKRQRKILITSSMSKIKTAFHCQECGAKYAKWQGQCNKCGSWNTISEEIVELAQVRAWNHMSSDLSVSKNIPTPVDEIVIKDEFRIETNDNEFNRVLGGGIVPGSITLLGGEPGIGKSTLFLQISLKINSRVLYVSGEESENQIKIRANRIKHSNKECLIYSENKLENIFAQAEKIKPNILIIDSIQTLTTKTVDSLQGSITQLKTCTAELINFGKRTSIPVMLIGHINKDGNIAGPKVLEHMVDTVLQFEGDRNHLYRILRVKKNRFGSTNEIGIYEMVSEGLKEIVNPSE
;
A
#
# COMPACT_ATOMS: atom_id res chain seq x y z
N THR A 1 69.20 42.46 6.56
CA THR A 1 68.39 42.54 5.34
C THR A 1 67.45 41.45 5.28
N HIS A 2 66.17 41.81 5.33
CA HIS A 2 64.95 41.11 5.01
C HIS A 2 64.42 40.04 5.97
N GLU A 3 63.73 40.54 6.97
CA GLU A 3 62.57 39.86 7.56
C GLU A 3 61.46 39.88 6.54
N CYS A 4 60.83 38.69 6.25
CA CYS A 4 59.53 38.55 5.63
C CYS A 4 58.93 37.25 6.12
N SER A 5 58.04 37.39 6.91
CA SER A 5 56.59 37.21 6.92
C SER A 5 56.16 35.94 7.65
N SER A 6 55.80 36.18 8.91
CA SER A 6 55.07 35.22 9.75
C SER A 6 53.48 35.30 9.59
N ALA A 7 53.01 36.14 8.66
CA ALA A 7 51.60 36.41 8.52
C ALA A 7 50.84 35.41 7.63
N ALA A 8 51.55 34.61 6.81
CA ALA A 8 50.88 33.64 5.90
C ALA A 8 50.49 32.30 6.55
N SER A 9 51.08 31.99 7.73
CA SER A 9 50.82 30.73 8.42
C SER A 9 49.53 30.73 9.28
N ASP A 10 49.07 31.90 9.71
CA ASP A 10 47.92 32.02 10.58
C ASP A 10 46.58 32.06 9.82
N VAL A 11 46.57 32.47 8.57
CA VAL A 11 45.37 32.41 7.70
C VAL A 11 45.08 30.96 7.30
N TYR A 12 46.10 30.13 7.08
CA TYR A 12 45.96 28.73 6.72
C TYR A 12 45.50 27.84 7.89
N LYS A 13 45.84 28.24 9.13
CA LYS A 13 45.34 27.51 10.34
C LYS A 13 43.95 27.86 10.72
N ARG A 14 43.41 29.02 10.36
CA ARG A 14 42.00 29.38 10.58
C ARG A 14 41.06 28.76 9.59
N GLN A 15 41.47 28.48 8.35
CA GLN A 15 40.60 27.80 7.35
C GLN A 15 40.47 26.28 7.56
N ARG A 16 41.33 25.64 8.36
CA ARG A 16 41.23 24.21 8.72
C ARG A 16 40.30 23.91 9.89
N LYS A 17 39.77 24.93 10.59
CA LYS A 17 38.88 24.75 11.75
C LYS A 17 37.39 24.91 11.42
N ILE A 18 37.01 25.19 10.16
CA ILE A 18 35.61 25.41 9.76
C ILE A 18 35.02 24.24 8.93
N LEU A 19 35.79 23.19 8.65
CA LEU A 19 35.38 22.11 7.74
C LEU A 19 35.40 20.71 8.35
N ILE A 20 35.23 20.53 9.65
CA ILE A 20 34.97 19.20 10.24
C ILE A 20 33.94 19.35 11.37
N THR A 21 32.71 19.69 11.01
CA THR A 21 31.52 19.31 11.75
C THR A 21 30.41 18.92 10.76
N SER A 22 30.73 18.06 9.81
CA SER A 22 29.71 17.21 9.22
C SER A 22 29.39 16.15 10.28
N SER A 23 28.24 16.27 10.89
CA SER A 23 27.69 15.26 11.78
C SER A 23 27.67 13.93 11.03
N MET A 24 28.59 13.03 11.36
CA MET A 24 28.46 11.63 10.98
C MET A 24 27.19 11.12 11.65
N SER A 25 26.10 11.04 10.89
CA SER A 25 24.91 10.31 11.29
C SER A 25 25.36 8.88 11.61
N LYS A 26 25.16 8.46 12.85
CA LYS A 26 25.44 7.08 13.25
C LYS A 26 24.45 6.19 12.50
N ILE A 27 24.93 5.58 11.43
CA ILE A 27 24.20 4.50 10.73
C ILE A 27 24.00 3.39 11.76
N LYS A 28 22.76 3.13 12.16
CA LYS A 28 22.42 1.97 12.97
C LYS A 28 21.82 0.92 12.05
N THR A 29 22.48 -0.22 11.97
CA THR A 29 21.92 -1.40 11.33
C THR A 29 20.97 -2.09 12.28
N ALA A 30 19.82 -2.54 11.81
CA ALA A 30 18.86 -3.36 12.53
C ALA A 30 18.53 -4.59 11.70
N PHE A 31 18.33 -5.71 12.37
CA PHE A 31 17.97 -6.96 11.74
C PHE A 31 16.47 -7.20 11.84
N HIS A 32 15.80 -7.49 10.73
CA HIS A 32 14.36 -7.71 10.65
C HIS A 32 14.04 -9.08 10.06
N CYS A 33 13.12 -9.80 10.69
CA CYS A 33 12.58 -11.00 10.08
C CYS A 33 11.63 -10.63 8.93
N GLN A 34 11.89 -11.13 7.73
CA GLN A 34 11.10 -10.85 6.53
C GLN A 34 9.71 -11.49 6.55
N GLU A 35 9.48 -12.49 7.38
CA GLU A 35 8.19 -13.17 7.51
C GLU A 35 7.26 -12.45 8.52
N CYS A 36 7.74 -12.14 9.72
CA CYS A 36 6.89 -11.60 10.78
C CYS A 36 7.24 -10.17 11.21
N GLY A 37 8.31 -9.57 10.65
CA GLY A 37 8.74 -8.22 10.98
C GLY A 37 9.32 -8.04 12.39
N ALA A 38 9.70 -9.13 13.07
CA ALA A 38 10.35 -9.05 14.37
C ALA A 38 11.73 -8.41 14.24
N LYS A 39 12.06 -7.49 15.17
CA LYS A 39 13.35 -6.77 15.19
C LYS A 39 14.34 -7.46 16.11
N TYR A 40 15.59 -7.54 15.67
CA TYR A 40 16.69 -8.11 16.41
C TYR A 40 17.89 -7.17 16.40
N ALA A 41 18.66 -7.19 17.49
CA ALA A 41 19.88 -6.39 17.60
C ALA A 41 21.07 -7.01 16.86
N LYS A 42 20.98 -8.31 16.54
CA LYS A 42 22.00 -9.08 15.84
C LYS A 42 21.32 -10.08 14.90
N TRP A 43 22.04 -10.48 13.87
CA TRP A 43 21.59 -11.56 12.99
C TRP A 43 21.54 -12.90 13.76
N GLN A 44 20.50 -13.69 13.46
CA GLN A 44 20.33 -15.05 13.95
C GLN A 44 19.69 -15.90 12.86
N GLY A 45 20.06 -17.18 12.80
CA GLY A 45 19.60 -18.08 11.72
C GLY A 45 18.12 -18.40 11.76
N GLN A 46 17.47 -18.31 12.92
CA GLN A 46 16.04 -18.58 13.09
C GLN A 46 15.36 -17.41 13.80
N CYS A 47 14.16 -17.07 13.34
CA CYS A 47 13.33 -16.06 13.97
C CYS A 47 12.63 -16.65 15.22
N ASN A 48 12.92 -16.12 16.40
CA ASN A 48 12.33 -16.59 17.66
C ASN A 48 10.81 -16.33 17.76
N LYS A 49 10.26 -15.45 16.90
CA LYS A 49 8.85 -15.10 16.94
C LYS A 49 7.99 -15.99 16.05
N CYS A 50 8.45 -16.29 14.82
CA CYS A 50 7.69 -17.09 13.87
C CYS A 50 8.31 -18.46 13.55
N GLY A 51 9.52 -18.75 14.08
CA GLY A 51 10.21 -20.03 13.87
C GLY A 51 10.86 -20.20 12.49
N SER A 52 10.71 -19.23 11.57
CA SER A 52 11.25 -19.34 10.21
C SER A 52 12.77 -19.25 10.20
N TRP A 53 13.43 -20.07 9.36
CA TRP A 53 14.87 -20.09 9.19
C TRP A 53 15.32 -19.18 8.06
N ASN A 54 16.49 -18.53 8.20
CA ASN A 54 17.13 -17.68 7.19
C ASN A 54 16.26 -16.52 6.68
N THR A 55 15.35 -16.02 7.50
CA THR A 55 14.44 -14.91 7.16
C THR A 55 14.85 -13.59 7.77
N ILE A 56 15.98 -13.53 8.49
CA ILE A 56 16.46 -12.32 9.13
C ILE A 56 17.48 -11.63 8.23
N SER A 57 17.13 -10.45 7.73
CA SER A 57 17.96 -9.59 6.89
C SER A 57 18.41 -8.34 7.64
N GLU A 58 19.59 -7.85 7.29
CA GLU A 58 20.11 -6.57 7.76
C GLU A 58 19.47 -5.44 6.97
N GLU A 59 18.92 -4.46 7.67
CA GLU A 59 18.40 -3.22 7.09
C GLU A 59 19.15 -2.04 7.71
N ILE A 60 19.61 -1.13 6.86
CA ILE A 60 20.22 0.13 7.28
C ILE A 60 19.09 1.04 7.75
N VAL A 61 19.02 1.30 9.03
CA VAL A 61 18.09 2.26 9.62
C VAL A 61 18.85 3.56 9.85
N GLU A 62 18.79 4.49 8.91
CA GLU A 62 19.08 5.87 9.26
C GLU A 62 18.03 6.34 10.25
N LEU A 63 18.46 6.79 11.41
CA LEU A 63 17.60 7.48 12.35
C LEU A 63 17.17 8.79 11.66
N ALA A 64 16.08 8.73 10.89
CA ALA A 64 15.33 9.92 10.59
C ALA A 64 15.04 10.58 11.93
N GLN A 65 15.75 11.70 12.17
CA GLN A 65 15.60 12.45 13.41
C GLN A 65 14.11 12.62 13.66
N VAL A 66 13.68 12.32 14.87
CA VAL A 66 12.36 12.64 15.43
C VAL A 66 12.26 14.19 15.46
N ARG A 67 12.23 14.81 14.28
CA ARG A 67 11.96 16.24 14.07
C ARG A 67 10.49 16.53 13.78
N ALA A 68 9.68 15.47 13.67
CA ALA A 68 8.30 15.62 13.23
C ALA A 68 7.35 16.18 14.30
N TRP A 69 7.72 16.20 15.58
CA TRP A 69 6.81 16.69 16.62
C TRP A 69 6.98 18.16 17.00
N ASN A 70 8.14 18.80 16.68
CA ASN A 70 8.41 20.19 17.08
C ASN A 70 8.16 21.23 15.99
N HIS A 71 7.86 20.85 14.73
CA HIS A 71 7.53 21.79 13.66
C HIS A 71 6.01 21.90 13.36
N MET A 72 5.17 21.29 14.19
CA MET A 72 3.70 21.43 14.09
C MET A 72 3.14 22.60 14.92
N SER A 73 3.95 23.61 15.21
CA SER A 73 3.49 24.74 16.04
C SER A 73 3.25 26.05 15.28
N SER A 74 3.22 26.08 13.95
CA SER A 74 2.93 27.33 13.23
C SER A 74 1.87 27.29 12.12
N ASP A 75 1.29 26.11 11.79
CA ASP A 75 0.11 26.04 10.91
C ASP A 75 -0.89 24.99 11.41
N LEU A 76 -1.27 25.14 12.69
CA LEU A 76 -2.40 24.43 13.25
C LEU A 76 -3.70 25.12 12.84
N SER A 77 -4.16 24.90 11.64
CA SER A 77 -5.58 24.62 11.49
C SER A 77 -5.81 23.24 12.14
N VAL A 78 -5.82 23.20 13.45
CA VAL A 78 -6.28 22.06 14.22
C VAL A 78 -7.69 21.80 13.73
N SER A 79 -7.86 20.74 12.92
CA SER A 79 -9.19 20.16 12.74
C SER A 79 -9.63 19.83 14.16
N LYS A 80 -10.57 20.62 14.69
CA LYS A 80 -11.13 20.42 16.02
C LYS A 80 -11.95 19.13 15.97
N ASN A 81 -11.28 18.00 16.00
CA ASN A 81 -11.94 16.74 16.31
C ASN A 81 -12.29 16.80 17.80
N ILE A 82 -13.43 17.41 18.09
CA ILE A 82 -14.01 17.43 19.43
C ILE A 82 -14.60 16.03 19.63
N PRO A 83 -14.29 15.35 20.75
CA PRO A 83 -14.97 14.11 21.10
C PRO A 83 -16.47 14.32 21.07
N THR A 84 -17.17 13.51 20.26
CA THR A 84 -18.63 13.61 20.08
C THR A 84 -19.26 12.35 20.68
N PRO A 85 -20.31 12.45 21.49
CA PRO A 85 -21.08 11.30 21.94
C PRO A 85 -21.58 10.49 20.77
N VAL A 86 -21.58 9.15 20.89
CA VAL A 86 -21.95 8.25 19.79
C VAL A 86 -23.37 8.51 19.27
N ASP A 87 -24.28 8.89 20.16
CA ASP A 87 -25.70 9.19 19.87
C ASP A 87 -25.89 10.49 19.08
N GLU A 88 -24.89 11.38 19.12
CA GLU A 88 -24.90 12.66 18.37
C GLU A 88 -24.26 12.51 16.99
N ILE A 89 -23.64 11.35 16.71
CA ILE A 89 -23.04 11.09 15.41
C ILE A 89 -24.14 10.80 14.40
N VAL A 90 -24.43 11.77 13.55
CA VAL A 90 -25.35 11.58 12.43
C VAL A 90 -24.67 10.68 11.40
N ILE A 91 -25.13 9.45 11.30
CA ILE A 91 -24.76 8.57 10.20
C ILE A 91 -25.39 9.18 8.94
N LYS A 92 -24.59 9.85 8.11
CA LYS A 92 -24.99 10.09 6.73
C LYS A 92 -25.12 8.71 6.11
N ASP A 93 -26.27 8.42 5.51
CA ASP A 93 -26.58 7.11 4.90
C ASP A 93 -25.32 6.39 4.45
N GLU A 94 -25.17 5.09 4.80
CA GLU A 94 -24.00 4.30 4.47
C GLU A 94 -23.84 4.23 2.93
N PHE A 95 -23.36 5.33 2.35
CA PHE A 95 -23.13 5.41 0.92
C PHE A 95 -21.97 4.48 0.60
N ARG A 96 -22.29 3.34 0.01
CA ARG A 96 -21.30 2.42 -0.54
C ARG A 96 -21.19 2.64 -2.04
N ILE A 97 -19.99 2.57 -2.55
CA ILE A 97 -19.75 2.68 -3.98
C ILE A 97 -20.01 1.31 -4.60
N GLU A 98 -21.06 1.21 -5.41
CA GLU A 98 -21.38 0.01 -6.16
C GLU A 98 -20.39 -0.19 -7.31
N THR A 99 -19.93 -1.42 -7.47
CA THR A 99 -18.88 -1.78 -8.45
C THR A 99 -19.43 -2.30 -9.77
N ASN A 100 -20.77 -2.46 -9.89
CA ASN A 100 -21.42 -3.14 -11.01
C ASN A 100 -20.90 -4.59 -11.18
N ASP A 101 -20.42 -5.20 -10.10
CA ASP A 101 -20.04 -6.59 -9.98
C ASP A 101 -20.70 -7.15 -8.73
N ASN A 102 -21.71 -8.01 -8.93
CA ASN A 102 -22.59 -8.47 -7.84
C ASN A 102 -21.84 -9.35 -6.85
N GLU A 103 -20.96 -10.21 -7.34
CA GLU A 103 -20.15 -11.08 -6.49
C GLU A 103 -19.18 -10.27 -5.62
N PHE A 104 -18.58 -9.25 -6.21
CA PHE A 104 -17.67 -8.36 -5.47
C PHE A 104 -18.42 -7.49 -4.44
N ASN A 105 -19.56 -6.92 -4.83
CA ASN A 105 -20.40 -6.15 -3.91
C ASN A 105 -20.90 -7.03 -2.75
N ARG A 106 -21.34 -8.25 -3.02
CA ARG A 106 -21.80 -9.21 -2.00
C ARG A 106 -20.69 -9.52 -0.99
N VAL A 107 -19.49 -9.83 -1.49
CA VAL A 107 -18.33 -10.14 -0.66
C VAL A 107 -17.93 -8.95 0.22
N LEU A 108 -18.09 -7.72 -0.26
CA LEU A 108 -17.82 -6.50 0.54
C LEU A 108 -18.97 -6.13 1.49
N GLY A 109 -20.15 -6.78 1.39
CA GLY A 109 -21.33 -6.46 2.18
C GLY A 109 -22.14 -5.30 1.60
N GLY A 110 -22.18 -5.16 0.27
CA GLY A 110 -22.98 -4.18 -0.47
C GLY A 110 -22.19 -3.10 -1.22
N GLY A 111 -20.88 -3.22 -1.31
CA GLY A 111 -20.03 -2.29 -2.06
C GLY A 111 -18.87 -1.72 -1.26
N ILE A 112 -18.09 -0.83 -1.88
CA ILE A 112 -16.88 -0.25 -1.30
C ILE A 112 -17.25 0.89 -0.34
N VAL A 113 -16.74 0.84 0.89
CA VAL A 113 -16.95 1.89 1.89
C VAL A 113 -15.98 3.04 1.66
N PRO A 114 -16.43 4.31 1.60
CA PRO A 114 -15.56 5.47 1.46
C PRO A 114 -14.49 5.54 2.55
N GLY A 115 -13.26 5.85 2.15
CA GLY A 115 -12.11 5.95 3.07
C GLY A 115 -11.60 4.62 3.62
N SER A 116 -12.18 3.49 3.22
CA SER A 116 -11.73 2.15 3.62
C SER A 116 -10.49 1.70 2.85
N ILE A 117 -9.73 0.81 3.47
CA ILE A 117 -8.58 0.17 2.83
C ILE A 117 -8.86 -1.33 2.67
N THR A 118 -8.93 -1.77 1.43
CA THR A 118 -9.16 -3.18 1.07
C THR A 118 -7.89 -3.78 0.49
N LEU A 119 -7.44 -4.91 1.02
CA LEU A 119 -6.30 -5.67 0.52
C LEU A 119 -6.79 -6.95 -0.16
N LEU A 120 -6.44 -7.13 -1.43
CA LEU A 120 -6.66 -8.35 -2.20
C LEU A 120 -5.37 -9.16 -2.28
N GLY A 121 -5.31 -10.26 -1.56
CA GLY A 121 -4.23 -11.23 -1.61
C GLY A 121 -4.53 -12.39 -2.55
N GLY A 122 -3.50 -13.07 -3.03
CA GLY A 122 -3.63 -14.26 -3.87
C GLY A 122 -2.32 -14.62 -4.56
N GLU A 123 -2.22 -15.84 -5.08
CA GLU A 123 -1.03 -16.30 -5.81
C GLU A 123 -0.74 -15.42 -7.04
N PRO A 124 0.53 -15.30 -7.46
CA PRO A 124 0.87 -14.68 -8.73
C PRO A 124 0.14 -15.37 -9.89
N GLY A 125 -0.40 -14.59 -10.83
CA GLY A 125 -1.12 -15.11 -12.00
C GLY A 125 -2.55 -15.60 -11.75
N ILE A 126 -3.09 -15.53 -10.52
CA ILE A 126 -4.45 -16.00 -10.20
C ILE A 126 -5.56 -15.11 -10.81
N GLY A 127 -5.25 -13.85 -11.17
CA GLY A 127 -6.19 -12.91 -11.78
C GLY A 127 -6.53 -11.68 -10.95
N LYS A 128 -5.78 -11.36 -9.88
CA LYS A 128 -6.01 -10.18 -9.02
C LYS A 128 -6.08 -8.86 -9.80
N SER A 129 -5.04 -8.60 -10.60
CA SER A 129 -4.96 -7.39 -11.44
C SER A 129 -6.07 -7.36 -12.51
N THR A 130 -6.49 -8.54 -13.00
CA THR A 130 -7.63 -8.64 -13.94
C THR A 130 -8.93 -8.28 -13.24
N LEU A 131 -9.18 -8.77 -12.02
CA LEU A 131 -10.37 -8.45 -11.24
C LEU A 131 -10.48 -6.95 -10.99
N PHE A 132 -9.41 -6.33 -10.46
CA PHE A 132 -9.46 -4.91 -10.13
C PHE A 132 -9.52 -4.01 -11.38
N LEU A 133 -8.86 -4.39 -12.46
CA LEU A 133 -9.01 -3.66 -13.74
C LEU A 133 -10.43 -3.79 -14.26
N GLN A 134 -11.04 -4.99 -14.23
CA GLN A 134 -12.40 -5.22 -14.66
C GLN A 134 -13.42 -4.40 -13.83
N ILE A 135 -13.26 -4.37 -12.51
CA ILE A 135 -14.06 -3.52 -11.62
C ILE A 135 -13.89 -2.05 -11.99
N SER A 136 -12.65 -1.59 -12.23
CA SER A 136 -12.35 -0.21 -12.64
C SER A 136 -13.05 0.19 -13.95
N LEU A 137 -13.24 -0.77 -14.85
CA LEU A 137 -13.90 -0.56 -16.14
C LEU A 137 -15.43 -0.71 -16.08
N LYS A 138 -15.96 -1.46 -15.08
CA LYS A 138 -17.40 -1.61 -14.86
C LYS A 138 -18.03 -0.44 -14.11
N ILE A 139 -17.28 0.18 -13.21
CA ILE A 139 -17.79 1.19 -12.29
C ILE A 139 -18.04 2.53 -13.01
N ASN A 140 -19.15 3.21 -12.67
CA ASN A 140 -19.48 4.52 -13.23
C ASN A 140 -18.93 5.67 -12.36
N SER A 141 -17.63 5.59 -12.04
CA SER A 141 -16.98 6.56 -11.17
C SER A 141 -15.53 6.76 -11.61
N ARG A 142 -14.93 7.88 -11.18
CA ARG A 142 -13.53 8.16 -11.47
C ARG A 142 -12.63 7.24 -10.66
N VAL A 143 -11.81 6.46 -11.36
CA VAL A 143 -10.84 5.54 -10.78
C VAL A 143 -9.43 5.98 -11.16
N LEU A 144 -8.54 6.06 -10.18
CA LEU A 144 -7.11 6.17 -10.42
C LEU A 144 -6.48 4.79 -10.18
N TYR A 145 -6.10 4.12 -11.27
CA TYR A 145 -5.43 2.82 -11.25
C TYR A 145 -3.93 3.04 -11.37
N VAL A 146 -3.22 2.81 -10.29
CA VAL A 146 -1.76 2.96 -10.21
C VAL A 146 -1.11 1.59 -10.35
N SER A 147 -0.16 1.48 -11.30
CA SER A 147 0.64 0.27 -11.48
C SER A 147 2.12 0.58 -11.31
N GLY A 148 2.78 -0.19 -10.46
CA GLY A 148 4.22 -0.17 -10.31
C GLY A 148 4.94 -1.32 -11.05
N GLU A 149 4.18 -2.26 -11.64
CA GLU A 149 4.73 -3.45 -12.33
C GLU A 149 4.54 -3.38 -13.84
N GLU A 150 3.40 -2.86 -14.29
CA GLU A 150 3.04 -2.86 -15.70
C GLU A 150 3.00 -1.44 -16.27
N SER A 151 3.42 -1.31 -17.52
CA SER A 151 3.28 -0.08 -18.28
C SER A 151 1.83 0.16 -18.71
N GLU A 152 1.50 1.40 -19.01
CA GLU A 152 0.17 1.80 -19.52
C GLU A 152 -0.26 1.00 -20.76
N ASN A 153 0.69 0.68 -21.64
CA ASN A 153 0.43 -0.12 -22.84
C ASN A 153 0.03 -1.57 -22.49
N GLN A 154 0.69 -2.18 -21.50
CA GLN A 154 0.38 -3.54 -21.06
C GLN A 154 -1.01 -3.60 -20.43
N ILE A 155 -1.32 -2.62 -19.58
CA ILE A 155 -2.66 -2.48 -18.97
C ILE A 155 -3.71 -2.25 -20.07
N LYS A 156 -3.43 -1.41 -21.09
CA LYS A 156 -4.34 -1.18 -22.21
C LYS A 156 -4.62 -2.43 -23.03
N ILE A 157 -3.60 -3.26 -23.29
CA ILE A 157 -3.78 -4.55 -23.99
C ILE A 157 -4.70 -5.47 -23.17
N ARG A 158 -4.55 -5.49 -21.84
CA ARG A 158 -5.42 -6.26 -20.95
C ARG A 158 -6.84 -5.69 -20.94
N ALA A 159 -6.99 -4.37 -20.81
CA ALA A 159 -8.27 -3.68 -20.83
C ALA A 159 -9.06 -3.93 -22.13
N ASN A 160 -8.38 -4.01 -23.27
CA ASN A 160 -9.04 -4.29 -24.57
C ASN A 160 -9.68 -5.68 -24.66
N ARG A 161 -9.24 -6.66 -23.84
CA ARG A 161 -9.87 -7.98 -23.75
C ARG A 161 -11.15 -7.95 -22.89
N ILE A 162 -11.23 -7.01 -21.96
CA ILE A 162 -12.37 -6.84 -21.07
C ILE A 162 -13.45 -6.04 -21.80
N LYS A 163 -14.67 -6.59 -21.92
CA LYS A 163 -15.79 -5.97 -22.67
C LYS A 163 -16.47 -4.81 -21.93
N HIS A 164 -15.75 -4.10 -21.07
CA HIS A 164 -16.24 -2.94 -20.34
C HIS A 164 -15.34 -1.74 -20.60
N SER A 165 -15.90 -0.55 -20.50
CA SER A 165 -15.14 0.68 -20.66
C SER A 165 -15.62 1.75 -19.70
N ASN A 166 -14.67 2.40 -19.04
CA ASN A 166 -14.90 3.55 -18.19
C ASN A 166 -13.94 4.66 -18.64
N LYS A 167 -14.49 5.77 -19.18
CA LYS A 167 -13.71 6.93 -19.63
C LYS A 167 -13.03 7.67 -18.47
N GLU A 168 -13.53 7.51 -17.25
CA GLU A 168 -13.01 8.09 -16.03
C GLU A 168 -12.02 7.13 -15.31
N CYS A 169 -11.65 6.01 -15.92
CA CYS A 169 -10.58 5.15 -15.42
C CYS A 169 -9.23 5.66 -15.94
N LEU A 170 -8.45 6.23 -15.04
CA LEU A 170 -7.14 6.83 -15.32
C LEU A 170 -6.04 5.88 -14.90
N ILE A 171 -5.14 5.55 -15.82
CA ILE A 171 -3.99 4.69 -15.56
C ILE A 171 -2.78 5.57 -15.25
N TYR A 172 -2.02 5.20 -14.22
CA TYR A 172 -0.82 5.91 -13.82
C TYR A 172 0.30 4.92 -13.46
N SER A 173 1.37 4.92 -14.26
CA SER A 173 2.56 4.09 -13.99
C SER A 173 3.50 4.84 -13.05
N GLU A 174 3.46 4.53 -11.76
CA GLU A 174 4.26 5.19 -10.73
C GLU A 174 4.44 4.26 -9.51
N ASN A 175 5.58 4.38 -8.83
CA ASN A 175 5.89 3.63 -7.62
C ASN A 175 6.21 4.52 -6.40
N LYS A 176 6.38 5.84 -6.59
CA LYS A 176 6.64 6.79 -5.50
C LYS A 176 5.33 7.29 -4.92
N LEU A 177 5.11 6.99 -3.65
CA LEU A 177 3.86 7.29 -2.96
C LEU A 177 3.53 8.79 -2.94
N GLU A 178 4.54 9.65 -2.80
CA GLU A 178 4.37 11.10 -2.81
C GLU A 178 3.79 11.61 -4.14
N ASN A 179 4.25 11.05 -5.26
CA ASN A 179 3.75 11.40 -6.59
C ASN A 179 2.31 10.92 -6.77
N ILE A 180 2.01 9.72 -6.27
CA ILE A 180 0.66 9.14 -6.30
C ILE A 180 -0.30 10.04 -5.52
N PHE A 181 0.06 10.46 -4.31
CA PHE A 181 -0.78 11.36 -3.51
C PHE A 181 -0.99 12.71 -4.18
N ALA A 182 0.06 13.31 -4.73
CA ALA A 182 -0.05 14.59 -5.44
C ALA A 182 -1.02 14.51 -6.63
N GLN A 183 -1.00 13.41 -7.40
CA GLN A 183 -1.95 13.20 -8.49
C GLN A 183 -3.36 12.89 -7.97
N ALA A 184 -3.50 12.07 -6.95
CA ALA A 184 -4.80 11.75 -6.35
C ALA A 184 -5.48 13.00 -5.77
N GLU A 185 -4.76 13.90 -5.11
CA GLU A 185 -5.28 15.17 -4.60
C GLU A 185 -5.74 16.12 -5.73
N LYS A 186 -5.03 16.12 -6.86
CA LYS A 186 -5.37 16.91 -8.04
C LYS A 186 -6.58 16.34 -8.79
N ILE A 187 -6.61 15.02 -9.00
CA ILE A 187 -7.63 14.31 -9.78
C ILE A 187 -8.92 14.11 -8.96
N LYS A 188 -8.78 13.93 -7.64
CA LYS A 188 -9.87 13.59 -6.70
C LYS A 188 -10.67 12.37 -7.18
N PRO A 189 -10.03 11.21 -7.32
CA PRO A 189 -10.72 10.00 -7.76
C PRO A 189 -11.73 9.55 -6.69
N ASN A 190 -12.75 8.82 -7.12
CA ASN A 190 -13.68 8.15 -6.21
C ASN A 190 -13.07 6.88 -5.61
N ILE A 191 -12.11 6.28 -6.31
CA ILE A 191 -11.39 5.07 -5.88
C ILE A 191 -9.94 5.17 -6.32
N LEU A 192 -9.02 4.81 -5.42
CA LEU A 192 -7.59 4.62 -5.70
C LEU A 192 -7.25 3.13 -5.68
N ILE A 193 -6.70 2.61 -6.76
CA ILE A 193 -6.24 1.21 -6.86
C ILE A 193 -4.72 1.18 -6.99
N ILE A 194 -4.07 0.32 -6.25
CA ILE A 194 -2.61 0.12 -6.25
C ILE A 194 -2.27 -1.32 -6.65
N ASP A 195 -1.56 -1.47 -7.75
CA ASP A 195 -1.11 -2.76 -8.29
C ASP A 195 0.42 -2.73 -8.53
N SER A 196 1.22 -3.17 -7.56
CA SER A 196 0.95 -3.79 -6.28
C SER A 196 1.56 -2.97 -5.12
N ILE A 197 1.16 -3.28 -3.88
CA ILE A 197 1.76 -2.64 -2.68
C ILE A 197 3.25 -2.92 -2.57
N GLN A 198 3.75 -4.04 -3.12
CA GLN A 198 5.15 -4.43 -3.08
C GLN A 198 6.06 -3.52 -3.91
N THR A 199 5.50 -2.84 -4.90
CA THR A 199 6.28 -1.96 -5.79
C THR A 199 6.39 -0.53 -5.26
N LEU A 200 5.60 -0.17 -4.25
CA LEU A 200 5.60 1.17 -3.71
C LEU A 200 6.86 1.48 -2.89
N THR A 201 7.27 2.73 -3.00
CA THR A 201 8.34 3.32 -2.19
C THR A 201 7.89 4.67 -1.62
N THR A 202 8.38 5.02 -0.43
CA THR A 202 8.22 6.34 0.16
C THR A 202 9.57 6.85 0.63
N LYS A 203 9.77 8.15 0.58
CA LYS A 203 10.99 8.82 1.09
C LYS A 203 11.04 8.89 2.62
N THR A 204 9.96 8.54 3.30
CA THR A 204 9.86 8.59 4.76
C THR A 204 10.79 7.59 5.44
N VAL A 205 11.15 6.50 4.74
CA VAL A 205 12.08 5.49 5.23
C VAL A 205 13.11 5.14 4.15
N ASP A 206 14.36 5.03 4.56
CA ASP A 206 15.44 4.58 3.70
C ASP A 206 15.58 3.05 3.81
N SER A 207 14.77 2.36 3.01
CA SER A 207 14.79 0.90 2.94
C SER A 207 14.46 0.44 1.51
N LEU A 208 14.88 -0.76 1.17
CA LEU A 208 14.69 -1.29 -0.18
C LEU A 208 13.21 -1.45 -0.52
N GLN A 209 12.87 -1.25 -1.80
CA GLN A 209 11.55 -1.54 -2.35
C GLN A 209 11.15 -2.99 -2.03
N GLY A 210 9.91 -3.21 -1.64
CA GLY A 210 9.40 -4.52 -1.26
C GLY A 210 9.84 -5.00 0.13
N SER A 211 10.70 -4.27 0.84
CA SER A 211 11.04 -4.58 2.23
C SER A 211 9.82 -4.40 3.15
N ILE A 212 9.80 -5.14 4.25
CA ILE A 212 8.71 -5.07 5.22
C ILE A 212 8.51 -3.65 5.77
N THR A 213 9.60 -2.93 5.97
CA THR A 213 9.58 -1.55 6.47
C THR A 213 8.90 -0.63 5.46
N GLN A 214 9.27 -0.72 4.17
CA GLN A 214 8.58 0.03 3.11
C GLN A 214 7.10 -0.33 3.02
N LEU A 215 6.77 -1.62 2.98
CA LEU A 215 5.38 -2.09 2.91
C LEU A 215 4.53 -1.54 4.04
N LYS A 216 5.01 -1.62 5.28
CA LYS A 216 4.31 -1.09 6.46
C LYS A 216 4.12 0.42 6.40
N THR A 217 5.17 1.15 6.04
CA THR A 217 5.13 2.61 5.99
C THR A 217 4.21 3.08 4.88
N CYS A 218 4.35 2.54 3.65
CA CYS A 218 3.45 2.87 2.55
C CYS A 218 1.99 2.55 2.89
N THR A 219 1.73 1.39 3.52
CA THR A 219 0.37 1.04 3.93
C THR A 219 -0.18 1.99 4.99
N ALA A 220 0.62 2.40 5.98
CA ALA A 220 0.20 3.36 7.00
C ALA A 220 -0.12 4.74 6.40
N GLU A 221 0.68 5.20 5.44
CA GLU A 221 0.44 6.46 4.74
C GLU A 221 -0.82 6.39 3.87
N LEU A 222 -1.07 5.27 3.18
CA LEU A 222 -2.30 5.05 2.41
C LEU A 222 -3.54 5.01 3.31
N ILE A 223 -3.46 4.41 4.50
CA ILE A 223 -4.54 4.42 5.50
C ILE A 223 -4.85 5.87 5.94
N ASN A 224 -3.83 6.65 6.24
CA ASN A 224 -3.99 8.05 6.64
C ASN A 224 -4.58 8.88 5.49
N PHE A 225 -4.12 8.65 4.25
CA PHE A 225 -4.66 9.30 3.06
C PHE A 225 -6.14 8.96 2.86
N GLY A 226 -6.52 7.68 2.88
CA GLY A 226 -7.91 7.25 2.71
C GLY A 226 -8.84 7.86 3.76
N LYS A 227 -8.45 7.81 5.04
CA LYS A 227 -9.23 8.39 6.13
C LYS A 227 -9.39 9.91 6.03
N ARG A 228 -8.34 10.62 5.63
CA ARG A 228 -8.34 12.08 5.49
C ARG A 228 -9.19 12.55 4.32
N THR A 229 -9.12 11.84 3.19
CA THR A 229 -9.78 12.24 1.93
C THR A 229 -11.13 11.58 1.71
N SER A 230 -11.48 10.56 2.51
CA SER A 230 -12.62 9.66 2.27
C SER A 230 -12.54 8.89 0.95
N ILE A 231 -11.38 8.85 0.30
CA ILE A 231 -11.14 8.07 -0.92
C ILE A 231 -10.80 6.63 -0.49
N PRO A 232 -11.59 5.62 -0.87
CA PRO A 232 -11.24 4.22 -0.61
C PRO A 232 -10.02 3.81 -1.42
N VAL A 233 -9.16 3.00 -0.79
CA VAL A 233 -7.95 2.49 -1.41
C VAL A 233 -8.00 0.98 -1.50
N MET A 234 -7.81 0.46 -2.70
CA MET A 234 -7.78 -0.97 -2.98
C MET A 234 -6.35 -1.38 -3.33
N LEU A 235 -5.79 -2.29 -2.54
CA LEU A 235 -4.41 -2.73 -2.63
C LEU A 235 -4.35 -4.16 -3.17
N ILE A 236 -3.51 -4.41 -4.16
CA ILE A 236 -3.13 -5.77 -4.56
C ILE A 236 -1.87 -6.16 -3.81
N GLY A 237 -1.90 -7.36 -3.21
CA GLY A 237 -0.76 -7.99 -2.57
C GLY A 237 -0.51 -9.40 -3.10
N HIS A 238 0.76 -9.80 -3.23
CA HIS A 238 1.10 -11.17 -3.56
C HIS A 238 1.24 -12.00 -2.28
N ILE A 239 0.81 -13.26 -2.32
CA ILE A 239 1.00 -14.22 -1.25
C ILE A 239 2.18 -15.14 -1.57
N ASN A 240 2.84 -15.64 -0.53
CA ASN A 240 3.87 -16.68 -0.65
C ASN A 240 3.23 -18.04 -0.93
N LYS A 241 4.07 -19.04 -1.29
CA LYS A 241 3.64 -20.42 -1.58
C LYS A 241 2.87 -21.08 -0.42
N ASP A 242 3.05 -20.59 0.80
CA ASP A 242 2.38 -21.07 2.02
C ASP A 242 0.98 -20.44 2.23
N GLY A 243 0.46 -19.71 1.23
CA GLY A 243 -0.85 -19.05 1.30
C GLY A 243 -0.89 -17.79 2.18
N ASN A 244 0.27 -17.35 2.68
CA ASN A 244 0.39 -16.10 3.42
C ASN A 244 0.70 -14.95 2.45
N ILE A 245 0.13 -13.76 2.69
CA ILE A 245 0.49 -12.57 1.91
C ILE A 245 2.00 -12.38 2.00
N ALA A 246 2.67 -12.29 0.84
CA ALA A 246 4.10 -12.02 0.74
C ALA A 246 4.39 -10.62 1.29
N GLY A 247 4.94 -10.59 2.44
CA GLY A 247 4.96 -9.47 3.34
C GLY A 247 4.14 -9.84 4.57
N PRO A 248 4.46 -9.26 5.73
CA PRO A 248 4.01 -9.83 6.99
C PRO A 248 2.49 -9.80 7.07
N LYS A 249 1.90 -10.78 7.75
CA LYS A 249 0.54 -10.76 8.31
C LYS A 249 0.15 -9.42 8.95
N VAL A 250 1.13 -8.56 9.14
CA VAL A 250 1.00 -7.19 9.63
C VAL A 250 0.12 -6.34 8.71
N LEU A 251 0.19 -6.48 7.39
CA LEU A 251 -0.68 -5.71 6.48
C LEU A 251 -2.16 -6.09 6.68
N GLU A 252 -2.45 -7.37 6.92
CA GLU A 252 -3.81 -7.85 7.21
C GLU A 252 -4.40 -7.18 8.47
N HIS A 253 -3.56 -6.97 9.49
CA HIS A 253 -4.00 -6.30 10.72
C HIS A 253 -4.21 -4.80 10.53
N MET A 254 -3.47 -4.15 9.62
CA MET A 254 -3.52 -2.71 9.38
C MET A 254 -4.74 -2.27 8.60
N VAL A 255 -5.16 -3.03 7.57
CA VAL A 255 -6.27 -2.68 6.67
C VAL A 255 -7.63 -3.02 7.25
N ASP A 256 -8.69 -2.49 6.64
CA ASP A 256 -10.07 -2.69 7.10
C ASP A 256 -10.68 -3.99 6.58
N THR A 257 -10.41 -4.31 5.32
CA THR A 257 -10.91 -5.51 4.64
C THR A 257 -9.76 -6.27 4.02
N VAL A 258 -9.76 -7.59 4.20
CA VAL A 258 -8.80 -8.52 3.56
C VAL A 258 -9.58 -9.54 2.77
N LEU A 259 -9.33 -9.56 1.48
CA LEU A 259 -9.87 -10.51 0.52
C LEU A 259 -8.75 -11.43 0.06
N GLN A 260 -9.05 -12.71 -0.06
CA GLN A 260 -8.14 -13.71 -0.62
C GLN A 260 -8.74 -14.28 -1.90
N PHE A 261 -7.96 -14.23 -2.99
CA PHE A 261 -8.33 -14.79 -4.27
C PHE A 261 -7.64 -16.15 -4.41
N GLU A 262 -8.42 -17.21 -4.43
CA GLU A 262 -7.98 -18.60 -4.41
C GLU A 262 -8.42 -19.29 -5.71
N GLY A 263 -7.74 -20.35 -6.08
CA GLY A 263 -8.12 -21.21 -7.20
C GLY A 263 -7.02 -22.19 -7.55
N ASP A 264 -7.36 -23.30 -8.11
CA ASP A 264 -6.42 -24.24 -8.70
C ASP A 264 -6.08 -23.77 -10.12
N ARG A 265 -4.82 -23.88 -10.51
CA ARG A 265 -4.34 -23.56 -11.87
C ARG A 265 -5.03 -24.41 -12.95
N ASN A 266 -5.51 -25.59 -12.58
CA ASN A 266 -6.21 -26.53 -13.46
C ASN A 266 -7.73 -26.33 -13.48
N HIS A 267 -8.28 -25.48 -12.61
CA HIS A 267 -9.71 -25.20 -12.55
C HIS A 267 -10.03 -23.83 -13.14
N LEU A 268 -11.13 -23.73 -13.88
CA LEU A 268 -11.60 -22.49 -14.48
C LEU A 268 -12.11 -21.49 -13.42
N TYR A 269 -12.50 -22.01 -12.24
CA TYR A 269 -13.11 -21.20 -11.20
C TYR A 269 -12.09 -20.56 -10.27
N ARG A 270 -12.43 -19.37 -9.81
CA ARG A 270 -11.71 -18.59 -8.82
C ARG A 270 -12.67 -18.23 -7.69
N ILE A 271 -12.20 -18.37 -6.45
CA ILE A 271 -12.97 -18.08 -5.25
C ILE A 271 -12.39 -16.83 -4.61
N LEU A 272 -13.25 -15.83 -4.42
CA LEU A 272 -12.94 -14.62 -3.66
C LEU A 272 -13.48 -14.80 -2.24
N ARG A 273 -12.61 -14.96 -1.28
CA ARG A 273 -12.94 -15.22 0.13
C ARG A 273 -12.62 -14.02 1.01
N VAL A 274 -13.52 -13.71 1.92
CA VAL A 274 -13.29 -12.69 2.95
C VAL A 274 -12.50 -13.31 4.11
N LYS A 275 -11.32 -12.76 4.42
CA LYS A 275 -10.53 -13.13 5.61
C LYS A 275 -10.76 -12.16 6.78
N LYS A 276 -11.09 -10.91 6.47
CA LYS A 276 -11.39 -9.85 7.43
C LYS A 276 -12.29 -8.83 6.76
N ASN A 277 -13.32 -8.38 7.46
CA ASN A 277 -14.15 -7.26 7.03
C ASN A 277 -14.68 -6.51 8.27
N ARG A 278 -14.33 -5.22 8.39
CA ARG A 278 -14.82 -4.36 9.47
C ARG A 278 -16.23 -3.84 9.20
N PHE A 279 -16.70 -3.95 7.96
CA PHE A 279 -17.92 -3.32 7.48
C PHE A 279 -18.99 -4.33 7.08
N GLY A 280 -18.73 -5.63 7.24
CA GLY A 280 -19.67 -6.68 6.84
C GLY A 280 -19.26 -8.07 7.33
N SER A 281 -20.00 -9.08 6.86
CA SER A 281 -19.76 -10.49 7.17
C SER A 281 -18.44 -10.98 6.59
N THR A 282 -17.82 -11.95 7.26
CA THR A 282 -16.65 -12.68 6.75
C THR A 282 -17.00 -14.05 6.17
N ASN A 283 -18.29 -14.41 6.17
CA ASN A 283 -18.75 -15.72 5.69
C ASN A 283 -19.04 -15.75 4.18
N GLU A 284 -19.01 -14.55 3.55
CA GLU A 284 -19.31 -14.41 2.13
C GLU A 284 -18.15 -14.90 1.26
N ILE A 285 -18.50 -15.53 0.15
CA ILE A 285 -17.55 -15.95 -0.89
C ILE A 285 -18.09 -15.50 -2.26
N GLY A 286 -17.21 -14.99 -3.11
CA GLY A 286 -17.51 -14.68 -4.51
C GLY A 286 -16.94 -15.77 -5.42
N ILE A 287 -17.66 -16.14 -6.47
CA ILE A 287 -17.21 -17.17 -7.40
C ILE A 287 -17.14 -16.59 -8.81
N TYR A 288 -16.00 -16.80 -9.44
CA TYR A 288 -15.73 -16.33 -10.79
C TYR A 288 -15.22 -17.46 -11.67
N GLU A 289 -15.57 -17.41 -12.94
CA GLU A 289 -15.00 -18.24 -13.99
C GLU A 289 -13.95 -17.41 -14.76
N MET A 290 -12.76 -17.98 -14.97
CA MET A 290 -11.74 -17.33 -15.80
C MET A 290 -12.02 -17.63 -17.25
N VAL A 291 -12.37 -16.60 -18.02
CA VAL A 291 -12.62 -16.67 -19.45
C VAL A 291 -11.67 -15.80 -20.25
N SER A 292 -11.65 -15.92 -21.57
CA SER A 292 -10.78 -15.12 -22.45
C SER A 292 -10.95 -13.60 -22.29
N GLU A 293 -12.15 -13.17 -21.89
CA GLU A 293 -12.56 -11.77 -21.76
C GLU A 293 -12.36 -11.21 -20.34
N GLY A 294 -11.89 -12.04 -19.40
CA GLY A 294 -11.67 -11.66 -17.98
C GLY A 294 -12.31 -12.65 -17.00
N LEU A 295 -12.95 -12.11 -15.97
CA LEU A 295 -13.60 -12.87 -14.92
C LEU A 295 -15.13 -12.75 -15.05
N LYS A 296 -15.81 -13.85 -15.20
CA LYS A 296 -17.27 -13.94 -15.26
C LYS A 296 -17.81 -14.32 -13.89
N GLU A 297 -18.78 -13.57 -13.40
CA GLU A 297 -19.50 -13.85 -12.16
C GLU A 297 -20.31 -15.14 -12.27
N ILE A 298 -20.27 -16.00 -11.26
CA ILE A 298 -21.07 -17.23 -11.15
C ILE A 298 -22.07 -17.04 -10.01
N VAL A 299 -23.30 -16.78 -10.37
CA VAL A 299 -24.40 -16.53 -9.41
C VAL A 299 -24.91 -17.83 -8.78
N ASN A 300 -24.82 -18.92 -9.50
CA ASN A 300 -25.39 -20.22 -9.10
C ASN A 300 -24.33 -21.33 -9.29
N PRO A 301 -23.52 -21.66 -8.27
CA PRO A 301 -22.43 -22.65 -8.42
C PRO A 301 -22.96 -24.10 -8.56
N SER A 302 -24.29 -24.31 -8.48
CA SER A 302 -24.93 -25.64 -8.57
C SER A 302 -25.46 -25.97 -9.99
N GLU A 303 -25.33 -25.03 -10.91
CA GLU A 303 -25.62 -25.21 -12.35
C GLU A 303 -24.31 -25.44 -13.13
#